data_12528b6fd9b200101862c6d44d2b1c08
#
_entry.id   12528b6fd9b200101862c6d44d2b1c08
#
_cell.length_a   1.000
_cell.length_b   1.000
_cell.length_c   1.000
_cell.angle_alpha   90.00
_cell.angle_beta   90.00
_cell.angle_gamma   90.00
#
_symmetry.space_group_name_H-M   'P 1'
#
loop_
_entity.id
_entity.type
_entity.pdbx_description
1 polymer ?
#
loop_
_entity_poly.entity_id
_entity_poly.type
_entity_poly.pdbx_seq_one_letter_code
_entity_poly.pdbx_strand_id
1 'polypeptide(L)' 'MDIIYLHGFNSDGEGWKSAALRRHFPKAHVQAPDLPADPLAVKELIESCIKDCTTPPLLVGSS' A
#
# COMPACT_ATOMS: atom_id res chain seq x y z
N MET A 1 6.05 9.27 -8.73
CA MET A 1 5.18 8.09 -8.87
C MET A 1 4.77 7.60 -7.50
N ASP A 2 3.50 7.34 -7.34
CA ASP A 2 2.97 6.86 -6.07
C ASP A 2 2.50 5.42 -6.20
N ILE A 3 2.86 4.59 -5.21
CA ILE A 3 2.46 3.18 -5.16
C ILE A 3 1.82 2.94 -3.80
N ILE A 4 0.66 2.31 -3.80
CA ILE A 4 0.02 1.85 -2.57
C ILE A 4 0.02 0.32 -2.60
N TYR A 5 0.73 -0.28 -1.65
CA TYR A 5 0.81 -1.73 -1.53
C TYR A 5 -0.17 -2.22 -0.47
N LEU A 6 -1.05 -3.13 -0.88
CA LEU A 6 -2.06 -3.71 0.01
C LEU A 6 -1.70 -5.17 0.26
N HIS A 7 -1.32 -5.49 1.49
CA HIS A 7 -0.95 -6.87 1.83
C HIS A 7 -2.17 -7.78 1.86
N GLY A 8 -1.93 -9.08 1.73
CA GLY A 8 -3.00 -10.06 1.74
C GLY A 8 -3.64 -10.23 3.12
N PHE A 9 -4.84 -10.78 3.13
CA PHE A 9 -5.55 -11.10 4.35
C PHE A 9 -4.75 -12.12 5.17
N ASN A 10 -4.70 -11.95 6.47
CA ASN A 10 -3.89 -12.75 7.39
C ASN A 10 -2.39 -12.68 7.14
N SER A 11 -1.95 -11.71 6.38
CA SER A 11 -0.55 -11.52 6.12
C SER A 11 -0.01 -10.50 7.10
N ASP A 12 0.95 -10.89 7.90
CA ASP A 12 1.75 -9.96 8.68
C ASP A 12 3.19 -10.09 8.19
N GLY A 13 4.00 -9.10 8.46
CA GLY A 13 5.39 -9.17 8.06
C GLY A 13 5.64 -9.09 6.57
N GLU A 14 4.72 -8.51 5.82
CA GLU A 14 4.88 -8.30 4.37
C GLU A 14 5.92 -7.20 4.06
N GLY A 15 6.69 -6.81 5.04
CA GLY A 15 7.70 -5.75 4.89
C GLY A 15 8.71 -6.04 3.80
N TRP A 16 9.03 -7.30 3.54
CA TRP A 16 9.98 -7.64 2.49
C TRP A 16 9.44 -7.31 1.09
N LYS A 17 8.13 -7.44 0.88
CA LYS A 17 7.52 -7.09 -0.41
C LYS A 17 7.48 -5.59 -0.63
N SER A 18 7.12 -4.82 0.39
CA SER A 18 7.15 -3.36 0.29
C SER A 18 8.58 -2.85 0.15
N ALA A 19 9.53 -3.48 0.84
CA ALA A 19 10.95 -3.15 0.68
C ALA A 19 11.44 -3.45 -0.73
N ALA A 20 10.99 -4.56 -1.32
CA ALA A 20 11.33 -4.89 -2.70
C ALA A 20 10.78 -3.85 -3.68
N LEU A 21 9.55 -3.38 -3.45
CA LEU A 21 8.97 -2.31 -4.28
C LEU A 21 9.80 -1.03 -4.18
N ARG A 22 10.20 -0.65 -2.98
CA ARG A 22 11.04 0.54 -2.78
C ARG A 22 12.39 0.39 -3.45
N ARG A 23 12.94 -0.83 -3.46
CA ARG A 23 14.22 -1.10 -4.10
C ARG A 23 14.12 -1.04 -5.63
N HIS A 24 13.04 -1.60 -6.20
CA HIS A 24 12.84 -1.60 -7.65
C HIS A 24 12.40 -0.24 -8.18
N PHE A 25 11.72 0.55 -7.36
CA PHE A 25 11.21 1.85 -7.76
C PHE A 25 11.70 2.92 -6.77
N PRO A 26 13.01 3.22 -6.76
CA PRO A 26 13.58 4.09 -5.73
C PRO A 26 13.05 5.53 -5.77
N LYS A 27 12.48 5.95 -6.90
CA LYS A 27 11.90 7.29 -7.02
C LYS A 27 10.42 7.32 -6.69
N ALA A 28 9.81 6.18 -6.44
CA ALA A 28 8.40 6.10 -6.11
C ALA A 28 8.18 6.33 -4.62
N HIS A 29 7.06 6.97 -4.30
CA HIS A 29 6.58 7.05 -2.92
C HIS A 29 5.71 5.83 -2.66
N VAL A 30 6.19 4.89 -1.87
CA VAL A 30 5.50 3.63 -1.58
C VAL A 30 4.86 3.71 -0.22
N GLN A 31 3.54 3.55 -0.18
CA GLN A 31 2.77 3.42 1.06
C GLN A 31 2.39 1.95 1.23
N ALA A 32 2.62 1.40 2.39
CA ALA A 32 2.29 0.01 2.71
C ALA A 32 1.55 -0.04 4.05
N PRO A 33 0.30 0.43 4.09
CA PRO A 33 -0.42 0.53 5.36
C PRO A 33 -0.83 -0.84 5.88
N ASP A 34 -0.93 -0.96 7.21
CA ASP A 34 -1.52 -2.13 7.83
C ASP A 34 -3.03 -2.09 7.62
N LEU A 35 -3.59 -3.17 7.09
CA LEU A 35 -5.01 -3.21 6.78
C LEU A 35 -5.80 -3.69 7.99
N PRO A 36 -6.83 -2.94 8.42
CA PRO A 36 -7.73 -3.40 9.48
C PRO A 36 -8.63 -4.52 8.98
N ALA A 37 -9.25 -5.23 9.90
CA ALA A 37 -10.16 -6.33 9.54
C ALA A 37 -11.50 -5.84 8.99
N ASP A 38 -11.93 -4.65 9.41
CA ASP A 38 -13.21 -4.09 8.97
C ASP A 38 -13.12 -3.55 7.55
N PRO A 39 -13.93 -4.05 6.60
CA PRO A 39 -13.88 -3.57 5.22
C PRO A 39 -14.13 -2.07 5.06
N LEU A 40 -14.99 -1.49 5.89
CA LEU A 40 -15.25 -0.05 5.83
C LEU A 40 -14.02 0.74 6.25
N ALA A 41 -13.33 0.27 7.29
CA ALA A 41 -12.08 0.90 7.73
C ALA A 41 -10.98 0.78 6.67
N VAL A 42 -10.93 -0.34 5.95
CA VAL A 42 -10.00 -0.51 4.83
C VAL A 42 -10.27 0.52 3.75
N LYS A 43 -11.54 0.72 3.39
CA LYS A 43 -11.91 1.71 2.39
C LYS A 43 -11.46 3.11 2.79
N GLU A 44 -11.72 3.50 4.03
CA GLU A 44 -11.33 4.81 4.53
C GLU A 44 -9.81 4.98 4.54
N LEU A 45 -9.09 3.93 4.91
CA LEU A 45 -7.63 3.95 4.92
C LEU A 45 -7.07 4.14 3.50
N ILE A 46 -7.61 3.41 2.53
CA ILE A 46 -7.19 3.53 1.14
C ILE A 46 -7.46 4.94 0.61
N GLU A 47 -8.63 5.48 0.91
CA GLU A 47 -8.96 6.85 0.50
C GLU A 47 -7.99 7.87 1.10
N SER A 48 -7.60 7.68 2.35
CA SER A 48 -6.61 8.53 3.00
C SER A 48 -5.25 8.43 2.31
N CYS A 49 -4.83 7.21 1.96
CA CYS A 49 -3.56 7.01 1.25
C CYS A 49 -3.58 7.70 -0.11
N ILE A 50 -4.71 7.64 -0.82
CA ILE A 50 -4.85 8.29 -2.12
C ILE A 50 -4.74 9.81 -1.98
N LYS A 51 -5.31 10.37 -0.93
CA LYS A 51 -5.21 11.82 -0.67
C LYS A 51 -3.77 12.28 -0.46
N ASP A 52 -2.92 11.41 0.07
CA ASP A 52 -1.51 11.73 0.29
C ASP A 52 -0.67 11.61 -0.97
N CYS A 53 -1.24 11.09 -2.06
CA CYS A 53 -0.53 10.95 -3.32
C CYS A 53 -0.51 12.25 -4.10
N THR A 54 0.63 12.54 -4.73
CA THR A 54 0.76 13.70 -5.62
C THR A 54 0.50 13.33 -7.08
N THR A 55 0.49 12.04 -7.39
CA THR A 55 0.20 11.50 -8.72
C THR A 55 -0.84 10.40 -8.58
N PRO A 56 -1.54 10.02 -9.66
CA PRO A 56 -2.44 8.87 -9.58
C PRO A 56 -1.66 7.63 -9.13
N PRO A 57 -2.09 6.96 -8.06
CA PRO A 57 -1.33 5.86 -7.50
C PRO A 57 -1.51 4.55 -8.28
N LEU A 58 -0.45 3.75 -8.29
CA LEU A 58 -0.54 2.36 -8.71
C LEU A 58 -0.90 1.53 -7.48
N LEU A 59 -1.98 0.77 -7.55
CA LEU A 59 -2.39 -0.12 -6.47
C LEU A 59 -1.80 -1.50 -6.72
N VAL A 60 -1.04 -2.00 -5.76
CA VAL A 60 -0.43 -3.33 -5.84
C VAL A 60 -1.01 -4.17 -4.71
N GLY A 61 -1.66 -5.27 -5.08
CA GLY A 61 -2.26 -6.16 -4.10
C GLY A 61 -1.54 -7.50 -4.04
N SER A 62 -1.61 -8.13 -2.86
CA SER A 62 -1.08 -9.47 -2.64
C SER A 62 -2.13 -10.30 -1.91
N SER A 63 -2.37 -11.50 -2.34
CA SER A 63 -3.32 -12.40 -1.70
C SER A 63 -2.64 -13.47 -0.86
#